data_c97ecf7f9d07f217544a1fd7db58ddfe
#
_entry.id   c97ecf7f9d07f217544a1fd7db58ddfe
#
_cell.length_a   1.000
_cell.length_b   1.000
_cell.length_c   1.000
_cell.angle_alpha   90.00
_cell.angle_beta   90.00
_cell.angle_gamma   90.00
#
_symmetry.space_group_name_H-M   'P 1'
#
loop_
_entity.id
_entity.type
_entity.pdbx_description
1 polymer ?
#
loop_
_entity_poly.entity_id
_entity_poly.type
_entity_poly.pdbx_seq_one_letter_code
_entity_poly.pdbx_strand_id
1 'polypeptide(L)'
;YKRKYFEIENEINNLLIQASLIKGNSNSNTKTNINVKSNTSKNKFLKMVNKAKKYIKIGDIFQVVLSQRFEANLSKTPLEIYKKLRITNPSPFMYFFNFEDFQIIGASPEILVRLRDNKITVRPIAGTRPRGKNLKEDNFFAKDLLKDKKELSEHLMLLDLGRNDAGKVSKIGTVKVTESFIIEKYSHVMHIVSNVIGVYNKKFSKFKSLLAGFPAGTVSGAPKIRAMEIIDELEKTKRKVYAGG
;
A
#
# COMPACT_ATOMS: atom_id res chain seq x y z
N TYR A 1 -7.52 -36.41 5.34
CA TYR A 1 -6.79 -35.22 4.82
C TYR A 1 -6.27 -35.45 3.40
N LYS A 2 -5.53 -36.53 3.09
CA LYS A 2 -4.96 -36.81 1.73
C LYS A 2 -6.04 -36.86 0.62
N ARG A 3 -7.17 -37.55 0.86
CA ARG A 3 -8.26 -37.67 -0.14
C ARG A 3 -8.87 -36.30 -0.50
N LYS A 4 -9.10 -35.44 0.49
CA LYS A 4 -9.64 -34.09 0.28
C LYS A 4 -8.65 -33.15 -0.42
N TYR A 5 -7.34 -33.35 -0.22
CA TYR A 5 -6.28 -32.64 -0.92
C TYR A 5 -6.30 -32.96 -2.42
N PHE A 6 -6.36 -34.24 -2.81
CA PHE A 6 -6.45 -34.65 -4.20
C PHE A 6 -7.74 -34.19 -4.90
N GLU A 7 -8.87 -34.15 -4.18
CA GLU A 7 -10.13 -33.62 -4.72
C GLU A 7 -10.00 -32.12 -5.05
N ILE A 8 -9.45 -31.35 -4.15
CA ILE A 8 -9.20 -29.90 -4.34
C ILE A 8 -8.15 -29.65 -5.44
N GLU A 9 -7.08 -30.42 -5.47
CA GLU A 9 -6.05 -30.31 -6.50
C GLU A 9 -6.61 -30.59 -7.91
N ASN A 10 -7.45 -31.60 -8.05
CA ASN A 10 -8.15 -31.90 -9.30
C ASN A 10 -9.14 -30.81 -9.69
N GLU A 11 -9.85 -30.22 -8.74
CA GLU A 11 -10.78 -29.12 -8.99
C GLU A 11 -10.03 -27.87 -9.45
N ILE A 12 -8.89 -27.52 -8.82
CA ILE A 12 -8.01 -26.42 -9.24
C ILE A 12 -7.47 -26.67 -10.64
N ASN A 13 -6.99 -27.89 -10.94
CA ASN A 13 -6.47 -28.23 -12.26
C ASN A 13 -7.57 -28.14 -13.35
N ASN A 14 -8.78 -28.59 -13.07
CA ASN A 14 -9.91 -28.43 -13.98
C ASN A 14 -10.27 -26.98 -14.23
N LEU A 15 -10.26 -26.12 -13.19
CA LEU A 15 -10.47 -24.68 -13.32
C LEU A 15 -9.34 -24.01 -14.13
N LEU A 16 -8.10 -24.42 -13.96
CA LEU A 16 -6.96 -23.93 -14.74
C LEU A 16 -7.07 -24.34 -16.23
N ILE A 17 -7.50 -25.57 -16.51
CA ILE A 17 -7.76 -26.05 -17.88
C ILE A 17 -8.90 -25.23 -18.51
N GLN A 18 -10.02 -25.04 -17.81
CA GLN A 18 -11.12 -24.21 -18.28
C GLN A 18 -10.69 -22.75 -18.51
N ALA A 19 -9.91 -22.18 -17.59
CA ALA A 19 -9.34 -20.83 -17.77
C ALA A 19 -8.38 -20.74 -18.97
N SER A 20 -7.65 -21.80 -19.29
CA SER A 20 -6.76 -21.85 -20.46
C SER A 20 -7.52 -22.00 -21.79
N LEU A 21 -8.69 -22.62 -21.77
CA LEU A 21 -9.58 -22.76 -22.93
C LEU A 21 -10.33 -21.46 -23.25
N ILE A 22 -10.48 -20.55 -22.30
CA ILE A 22 -10.99 -19.19 -22.53
C ILE A 22 -9.84 -18.34 -23.13
N LYS A 23 -9.34 -18.74 -24.30
CA LYS A 23 -8.57 -17.86 -25.19
C LYS A 23 -9.52 -16.81 -25.75
N GLY A 24 -9.77 -15.76 -24.99
CA GLY A 24 -10.33 -14.54 -25.55
C GLY A 24 -9.36 -14.02 -26.60
N ASN A 25 -9.80 -13.90 -27.85
CA ASN A 25 -9.13 -13.20 -28.91
C ASN A 25 -8.85 -11.75 -28.47
N SER A 26 -7.73 -11.51 -27.83
CA SER A 26 -7.29 -10.16 -27.46
C SER A 26 -6.30 -9.62 -28.51
N ASN A 27 -6.69 -9.64 -29.77
CA ASN A 27 -6.04 -8.85 -30.80
C ASN A 27 -6.86 -7.61 -31.08
N SER A 28 -6.78 -6.61 -30.20
CA SER A 28 -7.11 -5.25 -30.56
C SER A 28 -6.10 -4.29 -29.91
N ASN A 29 -5.03 -4.03 -30.65
CA ASN A 29 -4.14 -2.87 -30.45
C ASN A 29 -4.86 -1.57 -30.86
N THR A 30 -6.10 -1.38 -30.49
CA THR A 30 -6.76 -0.09 -30.60
C THR A 30 -6.28 0.75 -29.42
N LYS A 31 -5.44 1.76 -29.69
CA LYS A 31 -5.19 2.87 -28.77
C LYS A 31 -6.53 3.57 -28.53
N THR A 32 -7.30 3.10 -27.58
CA THR A 32 -8.49 3.80 -27.12
C THR A 32 -8.03 5.01 -26.32
N ASN A 33 -8.28 6.20 -26.78
CA ASN A 33 -8.10 7.42 -25.99
C ASN A 33 -9.06 7.36 -24.80
N ILE A 34 -8.54 6.96 -23.65
CA ILE A 34 -9.30 6.93 -22.41
C ILE A 34 -9.40 8.37 -21.89
N ASN A 35 -10.60 8.91 -21.87
CA ASN A 35 -10.85 10.23 -21.27
C ASN A 35 -10.89 10.07 -19.74
N VAL A 36 -9.87 10.61 -19.07
CA VAL A 36 -9.74 10.58 -17.62
C VAL A 36 -10.19 11.91 -17.03
N LYS A 37 -11.17 11.86 -16.13
CA LYS A 37 -11.68 13.04 -15.41
C LYS A 37 -11.22 13.01 -13.96
N SER A 38 -10.75 14.15 -13.45
CA SER A 38 -10.47 14.31 -12.02
C SER A 38 -11.66 14.97 -11.31
N ASN A 39 -11.96 14.52 -10.08
CA ASN A 39 -12.94 15.18 -9.21
C ASN A 39 -12.46 16.51 -8.64
N THR A 40 -11.19 16.85 -8.82
CA THR A 40 -10.53 18.03 -8.25
C THR A 40 -9.72 18.73 -9.33
N SER A 41 -9.98 20.01 -9.59
CA SER A 41 -9.19 20.79 -10.54
C SER A 41 -7.77 21.04 -10.02
N LYS A 42 -6.81 21.25 -10.93
CA LYS A 42 -5.41 21.55 -10.60
C LYS A 42 -5.30 22.71 -9.58
N ASN A 43 -5.99 23.83 -9.85
CA ASN A 43 -5.93 25.01 -8.98
C ASN A 43 -6.47 24.72 -7.56
N LYS A 44 -7.52 23.92 -7.46
CA LYS A 44 -8.08 23.50 -6.18
C LYS A 44 -7.11 22.59 -5.44
N PHE A 45 -6.51 21.61 -6.10
CA PHE A 45 -5.52 20.72 -5.50
C PHE A 45 -4.31 21.52 -5.00
N LEU A 46 -3.80 22.47 -5.76
CA LEU A 46 -2.71 23.36 -5.33
C LEU A 46 -3.07 24.20 -4.08
N LYS A 47 -4.33 24.68 -3.99
CA LYS A 47 -4.80 25.38 -2.78
C LYS A 47 -4.81 24.46 -1.55
N MET A 48 -5.25 23.20 -1.73
CA MET A 48 -5.22 22.18 -0.66
C MET A 48 -3.78 21.93 -0.20
N VAL A 49 -2.85 21.73 -1.12
CA VAL A 49 -1.42 21.53 -0.82
C VAL A 49 -0.84 22.73 -0.08
N ASN A 50 -1.13 23.96 -0.53
CA ASN A 50 -0.64 25.17 0.13
C ASN A 50 -1.21 25.33 1.56
N LYS A 51 -2.46 24.93 1.80
CA LYS A 51 -3.05 24.93 3.14
C LYS A 51 -2.40 23.84 4.02
N ALA A 52 -2.20 22.64 3.50
CA ALA A 52 -1.48 21.57 4.20
C ALA A 52 -0.05 21.99 4.59
N LYS A 53 0.67 22.68 3.71
CA LYS A 53 2.01 23.23 4.00
C LYS A 53 1.99 24.28 5.13
N LYS A 54 0.89 25.00 5.32
CA LYS A 54 0.74 25.91 6.48
C LYS A 54 0.64 25.11 7.78
N TYR A 55 -0.13 24.02 7.83
CA TYR A 55 -0.22 23.15 9.00
C TYR A 55 1.16 22.56 9.38
N ILE A 56 1.98 22.17 8.39
CA ILE A 56 3.36 21.72 8.64
C ILE A 56 4.19 22.87 9.24
N LYS A 57 4.11 24.09 8.69
CA LYS A 57 4.92 25.23 9.14
C LYS A 57 4.62 25.65 10.57
N ILE A 58 3.38 25.53 11.03
CA ILE A 58 2.99 25.87 12.41
C ILE A 58 3.21 24.71 13.40
N GLY A 59 3.74 23.56 12.91
CA GLY A 59 4.05 22.41 13.75
C GLY A 59 2.85 21.54 14.12
N ASP A 60 1.73 21.67 13.41
CA ASP A 60 0.51 20.90 13.67
C ASP A 60 0.63 19.44 13.19
N ILE A 61 1.35 19.22 12.11
CA ILE A 61 1.66 17.90 11.53
C ILE A 61 3.07 17.84 10.97
N PHE A 62 3.63 16.66 10.83
CA PHE A 62 4.86 16.41 10.07
C PHE A 62 4.59 16.13 8.59
N GLN A 63 3.54 15.35 8.32
CA GLN A 63 3.14 14.94 6.97
C GLN A 63 1.63 14.79 6.87
N VAL A 64 1.09 15.13 5.70
CA VAL A 64 -0.27 14.76 5.29
C VAL A 64 -0.27 14.37 3.82
N VAL A 65 -0.95 13.27 3.48
CA VAL A 65 -1.06 12.76 2.11
C VAL A 65 -2.44 13.10 1.57
N LEU A 66 -2.50 14.14 0.74
CA LEU A 66 -3.73 14.56 0.08
C LEU A 66 -3.97 13.72 -1.19
N SER A 67 -5.23 13.44 -1.48
CA SER A 67 -5.64 12.64 -2.63
C SER A 67 -6.64 13.34 -3.54
N GLN A 68 -6.79 12.80 -4.74
CA GLN A 68 -7.85 13.11 -5.70
C GLN A 68 -8.31 11.83 -6.38
N ARG A 69 -9.55 11.81 -6.85
CA ARG A 69 -10.11 10.66 -7.56
C ARG A 69 -10.13 10.92 -9.07
N PHE A 70 -9.62 9.96 -9.82
CA PHE A 70 -9.73 9.93 -11.26
C PHE A 70 -10.82 8.94 -11.67
N GLU A 71 -11.59 9.29 -12.68
CA GLU A 71 -12.66 8.47 -13.24
C GLU A 71 -12.45 8.33 -14.75
N ALA A 72 -12.68 7.13 -15.25
CA ALA A 72 -12.61 6.84 -16.68
C ALA A 72 -13.63 5.77 -17.06
N ASN A 73 -14.20 5.91 -18.26
CA ASN A 73 -15.01 4.85 -18.85
C ASN A 73 -14.08 3.76 -19.39
N LEU A 74 -14.32 2.54 -18.99
CA LEU A 74 -13.52 1.39 -19.37
C LEU A 74 -14.28 0.53 -20.38
N SER A 75 -13.62 0.12 -21.45
CA SER A 75 -14.13 -0.84 -22.44
C SER A 75 -13.80 -2.29 -22.13
N LYS A 76 -13.01 -2.51 -21.08
CA LYS A 76 -12.54 -3.82 -20.63
C LYS A 76 -13.24 -4.25 -19.35
N THR A 77 -13.40 -5.55 -19.19
CA THR A 77 -13.96 -6.09 -17.94
C THR A 77 -13.00 -5.88 -16.77
N PRO A 78 -13.50 -5.78 -15.54
CA PRO A 78 -12.67 -5.65 -14.35
C PRO A 78 -11.60 -6.76 -14.23
N LEU A 79 -11.93 -7.99 -14.62
CA LEU A 79 -11.00 -9.12 -14.59
C LEU A 79 -9.86 -8.97 -15.62
N GLU A 80 -10.14 -8.43 -16.81
CA GLU A 80 -9.10 -8.13 -17.81
C GLU A 80 -8.16 -7.05 -17.30
N ILE A 81 -8.68 -6.03 -16.62
CA ILE A 81 -7.88 -4.99 -15.97
C ILE A 81 -6.98 -5.58 -14.90
N TYR A 82 -7.52 -6.45 -14.04
CA TYR A 82 -6.73 -7.15 -13.03
C TYR A 82 -5.61 -8.01 -13.65
N LYS A 83 -5.92 -8.79 -14.69
CA LYS A 83 -4.93 -9.59 -15.41
C LYS A 83 -3.81 -8.71 -15.98
N LYS A 84 -4.16 -7.55 -16.56
CA LYS A 84 -3.18 -6.61 -17.08
C LYS A 84 -2.34 -5.98 -15.98
N LEU A 85 -2.96 -5.55 -14.88
CA LEU A 85 -2.28 -5.00 -13.71
C LEU A 85 -1.26 -6.00 -13.15
N ARG A 86 -1.62 -7.27 -13.05
CA ARG A 86 -0.77 -8.34 -12.55
C ARG A 86 0.49 -8.56 -13.40
N ILE A 87 0.40 -8.31 -14.71
CA ILE A 87 1.54 -8.41 -15.63
C ILE A 87 2.40 -7.13 -15.58
N THR A 88 1.76 -5.96 -15.53
CA THR A 88 2.47 -4.68 -15.66
C THR A 88 3.05 -4.17 -14.33
N ASN A 89 2.41 -4.51 -13.21
CA ASN A 89 2.81 -4.08 -11.88
C ASN A 89 2.60 -5.19 -10.84
N PRO A 90 3.34 -6.30 -10.92
CA PRO A 90 3.24 -7.38 -9.94
C PRO A 90 3.67 -6.87 -8.57
N SER A 91 2.88 -7.19 -7.55
CA SER A 91 3.12 -6.81 -6.16
C SER A 91 2.89 -8.01 -5.24
N PRO A 92 3.48 -8.04 -4.02
CA PRO A 92 3.27 -9.13 -3.07
C PRO A 92 1.81 -9.37 -2.69
N PHE A 93 1.01 -8.30 -2.69
CA PHE A 93 -0.41 -8.36 -2.35
C PHE A 93 -1.26 -7.89 -3.53
N MET A 94 -1.66 -8.86 -4.35
CA MET A 94 -2.57 -8.65 -5.47
C MET A 94 -3.96 -9.10 -5.06
N TYR A 95 -4.99 -8.30 -5.34
CA TYR A 95 -6.36 -8.67 -5.00
C TYR A 95 -7.37 -8.27 -6.08
N PHE A 96 -8.41 -9.07 -6.19
CA PHE A 96 -9.60 -8.86 -6.99
C PHE A 96 -10.79 -9.24 -6.14
N PHE A 97 -11.49 -8.26 -5.61
CA PHE A 97 -12.75 -8.48 -4.89
C PHE A 97 -13.92 -8.21 -5.82
N ASN A 98 -14.81 -9.18 -5.97
CA ASN A 98 -16.01 -9.06 -6.74
C ASN A 98 -17.22 -9.00 -5.79
N PHE A 99 -17.81 -7.83 -5.68
CA PHE A 99 -19.07 -7.58 -5.02
C PHE A 99 -20.18 -7.50 -6.07
N GLU A 100 -21.42 -7.62 -5.68
CA GLU A 100 -22.54 -7.62 -6.64
C GLU A 100 -22.56 -6.37 -7.51
N ASP A 101 -22.43 -5.18 -6.90
CA ASP A 101 -22.58 -3.90 -7.57
C ASP A 101 -21.24 -3.29 -8.04
N PHE A 102 -20.10 -3.75 -7.53
CA PHE A 102 -18.78 -3.17 -7.85
C PHE A 102 -17.64 -4.15 -7.61
N GLN A 103 -16.50 -3.87 -8.20
CA GLN A 103 -15.26 -4.63 -8.01
C GLN A 103 -14.17 -3.74 -7.46
N ILE A 104 -13.30 -4.32 -6.61
CA ILE A 104 -12.09 -3.67 -6.12
C ILE A 104 -10.89 -4.44 -6.66
N ILE A 105 -10.01 -3.73 -7.35
CA ILE A 105 -8.80 -4.28 -7.94
C ILE A 105 -7.61 -3.52 -7.37
N GLY A 106 -6.60 -4.25 -6.92
CA GLY A 106 -5.42 -3.59 -6.40
C GLY A 106 -4.16 -4.44 -6.44
N ALA A 107 -3.05 -3.72 -6.30
CA ALA A 107 -1.71 -4.23 -6.15
C ALA A 107 -1.01 -3.41 -5.05
N SER A 108 -0.62 -4.04 -3.95
CA SER A 108 0.03 -3.38 -2.83
C SER A 108 1.38 -4.01 -2.52
N PRO A 109 2.44 -3.21 -2.34
CA PRO A 109 3.74 -3.69 -1.91
C PRO A 109 3.86 -3.85 -0.39
N GLU A 110 2.97 -3.24 0.38
CA GLU A 110 3.11 -3.03 1.81
C GLU A 110 2.01 -3.73 2.60
N ILE A 111 2.38 -4.37 3.71
CA ILE A 111 1.43 -4.89 4.69
C ILE A 111 0.96 -3.76 5.60
N LEU A 112 -0.34 -3.70 5.87
CA LEU A 112 -0.88 -2.78 6.88
C LEU A 112 -0.48 -3.24 8.28
N VAL A 113 -0.90 -4.45 8.66
CA VAL A 113 -0.55 -5.14 9.90
C VAL A 113 -0.59 -6.64 9.64
N ARG A 114 0.36 -7.36 10.18
CA ARG A 114 0.34 -8.83 10.17
C ARG A 114 0.29 -9.36 11.61
N LEU A 115 -0.71 -10.16 11.90
CA LEU A 115 -0.78 -10.96 13.13
C LEU A 115 -0.55 -12.43 12.78
N ARG A 116 0.60 -12.98 13.18
CA ARG A 116 0.97 -14.38 12.99
C ARG A 116 1.74 -14.88 14.21
N ASP A 117 1.47 -16.09 14.67
CA ASP A 117 2.19 -16.73 15.78
C ASP A 117 2.29 -15.85 17.04
N ASN A 118 1.18 -15.21 17.41
CA ASN A 118 1.10 -14.22 18.49
C ASN A 118 2.04 -13.01 18.35
N LYS A 119 2.52 -12.73 17.14
CA LYS A 119 3.33 -11.54 16.83
C LYS A 119 2.56 -10.57 15.96
N ILE A 120 2.52 -9.32 16.38
CA ILE A 120 2.14 -8.18 15.54
C ILE A 120 3.38 -7.77 14.75
N THR A 121 3.24 -7.55 13.46
CA THR A 121 4.31 -7.04 12.60
C THR A 121 3.80 -5.88 11.78
N VAL A 122 4.57 -4.79 11.74
CA VAL A 122 4.39 -3.64 10.84
C VAL A 122 5.70 -3.43 10.11
N ARG A 123 5.65 -3.24 8.80
CA ARG A 123 6.85 -3.04 7.97
C ARG A 123 6.75 -1.74 7.19
N PRO A 124 7.14 -0.60 7.77
CA PRO A 124 7.16 0.66 7.06
C PRO A 124 8.17 0.61 5.91
N ILE A 125 7.74 1.11 4.77
CA ILE A 125 8.53 1.22 3.54
C ILE A 125 8.51 2.68 3.12
N ALA A 126 9.69 3.28 2.94
CA ALA A 126 9.82 4.65 2.42
C ALA A 126 11.10 4.80 1.64
N GLY A 127 11.20 5.91 0.90
CA GLY A 127 12.34 6.17 0.04
C GLY A 127 12.38 5.25 -1.17
N THR A 128 12.74 5.77 -2.32
CA THR A 128 12.75 4.99 -3.56
C THR A 128 13.92 5.39 -4.44
N ARG A 129 14.61 4.39 -4.98
CA ARG A 129 15.55 4.55 -6.11
C ARG A 129 15.27 3.47 -7.14
N PRO A 130 15.54 3.74 -8.43
CA PRO A 130 15.45 2.72 -9.46
C PRO A 130 16.48 1.63 -9.25
N ARG A 131 16.27 0.48 -9.88
CA ARG A 131 17.29 -0.56 -9.98
C ARG A 131 18.37 -0.12 -10.97
N GLY A 132 19.61 -0.44 -10.66
CA GLY A 132 20.73 -0.23 -11.56
C GLY A 132 20.77 -1.25 -12.71
N LYS A 133 21.44 -0.91 -13.81
CA LYS A 133 21.66 -1.83 -14.95
C LYS A 133 22.63 -2.96 -14.60
N ASN A 134 23.40 -2.79 -13.55
CA ASN A 134 24.37 -3.75 -13.05
C ASN A 134 24.55 -3.60 -11.54
N LEU A 135 25.28 -4.53 -10.92
CA LEU A 135 25.49 -4.55 -9.47
C LEU A 135 26.19 -3.29 -8.92
N LYS A 136 27.11 -2.70 -9.70
CA LYS A 136 27.83 -1.49 -9.30
C LYS A 136 26.89 -0.28 -9.19
N GLU A 137 26.01 -0.14 -10.16
CA GLU A 137 25.00 0.93 -10.21
C GLU A 137 23.93 0.72 -9.15
N ASP A 138 23.47 -0.52 -8.93
CA ASP A 138 22.56 -0.89 -7.83
C ASP A 138 23.14 -0.48 -6.46
N ASN A 139 24.42 -0.76 -6.23
CA ASN A 139 25.08 -0.41 -4.98
C ASN A 139 25.29 1.10 -4.83
N PHE A 140 25.48 1.81 -5.95
CA PHE A 140 25.53 3.27 -5.94
C PHE A 140 24.17 3.85 -5.50
N PHE A 141 23.06 3.43 -6.12
CA PHE A 141 21.72 3.91 -5.76
C PHE A 141 21.33 3.54 -4.32
N ALA A 142 21.71 2.36 -3.84
CA ALA A 142 21.46 1.97 -2.45
C ALA A 142 22.21 2.89 -1.46
N LYS A 143 23.47 3.21 -1.74
CA LYS A 143 24.25 4.14 -0.91
C LYS A 143 23.73 5.57 -1.00
N ASP A 144 23.30 6.01 -2.18
CA ASP A 144 22.71 7.33 -2.39
C ASP A 144 21.42 7.47 -1.57
N LEU A 145 20.54 6.45 -1.62
CA LEU A 145 19.30 6.44 -0.86
C LEU A 145 19.54 6.53 0.66
N LEU A 146 20.52 5.80 1.19
CA LEU A 146 20.89 5.84 2.61
C LEU A 146 21.65 7.12 3.04
N LYS A 147 22.01 8.01 2.12
CA LYS A 147 22.58 9.32 2.42
C LYS A 147 21.56 10.46 2.29
N ASP A 148 20.43 10.20 1.69
CA ASP A 148 19.39 11.21 1.48
C ASP A 148 18.68 11.53 2.80
N LYS A 149 19.00 12.69 3.38
CA LYS A 149 18.47 13.14 4.68
C LYS A 149 16.94 13.25 4.69
N LYS A 150 16.33 13.62 3.56
CA LYS A 150 14.88 13.73 3.43
C LYS A 150 14.24 12.35 3.51
N GLU A 151 14.73 11.40 2.72
CA GLU A 151 14.21 10.03 2.68
C GLU A 151 14.41 9.32 4.04
N LEU A 152 15.56 9.53 4.69
CA LEU A 152 15.82 9.01 6.04
C LEU A 152 14.88 9.61 7.09
N SER A 153 14.61 10.92 7.03
CA SER A 153 13.69 11.58 7.96
C SER A 153 12.24 11.11 7.77
N GLU A 154 11.80 10.93 6.54
CA GLU A 154 10.48 10.37 6.23
C GLU A 154 10.37 8.94 6.73
N HIS A 155 11.38 8.12 6.47
CA HIS A 155 11.40 6.73 6.94
C HIS A 155 11.39 6.64 8.48
N LEU A 156 12.14 7.47 9.17
CA LEU A 156 12.15 7.53 10.64
C LEU A 156 10.76 7.86 11.19
N MET A 157 10.08 8.82 10.59
CA MET A 157 8.70 9.18 10.96
C MET A 157 7.74 8.00 10.76
N LEU A 158 7.82 7.29 9.64
CA LEU A 158 6.98 6.11 9.37
C LEU A 158 7.34 4.93 10.28
N LEU A 159 8.61 4.76 10.61
CA LEU A 159 9.07 3.76 11.59
C LEU A 159 8.46 4.03 12.98
N ASP A 160 8.47 5.28 13.42
CA ASP A 160 7.89 5.66 14.71
C ASP A 160 6.36 5.49 14.72
N LEU A 161 5.69 5.85 13.62
CA LEU A 161 4.27 5.58 13.43
C LEU A 161 3.96 4.08 13.50
N GLY A 162 4.78 3.24 12.85
CA GLY A 162 4.66 1.77 12.90
C GLY A 162 4.86 1.21 14.31
N ARG A 163 5.77 1.78 15.11
CA ARG A 163 5.95 1.43 16.52
C ARG A 163 4.71 1.77 17.33
N ASN A 164 4.13 2.95 17.12
CA ASN A 164 2.89 3.37 17.76
C ASN A 164 1.72 2.46 17.41
N ASP A 165 1.54 2.15 16.13
CA ASP A 165 0.47 1.27 15.65
C ASP A 165 0.60 -0.15 16.22
N ALA A 166 1.78 -0.75 16.19
CA ALA A 166 2.04 -2.04 16.81
C ALA A 166 1.80 -1.99 18.34
N GLY A 167 2.17 -0.89 18.98
CA GLY A 167 2.05 -0.69 20.43
C GLY A 167 0.62 -0.73 20.94
N LYS A 168 -0.34 -0.23 20.15
CA LYS A 168 -1.77 -0.20 20.53
C LYS A 168 -2.36 -1.57 20.87
N VAL A 169 -1.80 -2.65 20.30
CA VAL A 169 -2.33 -4.02 20.42
C VAL A 169 -1.30 -5.04 20.89
N SER A 170 -0.11 -4.59 21.23
CA SER A 170 0.95 -5.41 21.80
C SER A 170 0.96 -5.38 23.33
N LYS A 171 1.58 -6.37 23.96
CA LYS A 171 1.90 -6.30 25.38
C LYS A 171 2.89 -5.16 25.64
N ILE A 172 2.71 -4.44 26.73
CA ILE A 172 3.59 -3.32 27.12
C ILE A 172 5.04 -3.80 27.20
N GLY A 173 5.98 -3.00 26.71
CA GLY A 173 7.40 -3.25 26.71
C GLY A 173 7.90 -4.29 25.68
N THR A 174 7.00 -4.83 24.82
CA THR A 174 7.38 -5.88 23.85
C THR A 174 7.61 -5.40 22.44
N VAL A 175 7.31 -4.12 22.15
CA VAL A 175 7.53 -3.54 20.82
C VAL A 175 9.03 -3.35 20.59
N LYS A 176 9.53 -3.94 19.51
CA LYS A 176 10.96 -3.89 19.12
C LYS A 176 11.09 -3.63 17.64
N VAL A 177 12.10 -2.85 17.28
CA VAL A 177 12.58 -2.74 15.90
C VAL A 177 13.60 -3.84 15.68
N THR A 178 13.34 -4.77 14.79
CA THR A 178 14.23 -5.93 14.52
C THR A 178 15.11 -5.71 13.31
N GLU A 179 14.66 -4.87 12.38
CA GLU A 179 15.42 -4.41 11.22
C GLU A 179 15.19 -2.91 11.08
N SER A 180 16.25 -2.16 10.82
CA SER A 180 16.19 -0.69 10.76
C SER A 180 16.97 -0.17 9.57
N PHE A 181 16.31 0.60 8.70
CA PHE A 181 16.90 1.26 7.54
C PHE A 181 17.65 0.31 6.60
N ILE A 182 17.11 -0.88 6.37
CA ILE A 182 17.68 -1.83 5.40
C ILE A 182 17.20 -1.50 3.98
N ILE A 183 18.06 -1.78 2.99
CA ILE A 183 17.66 -1.68 1.58
C ILE A 183 17.08 -2.99 1.10
N GLU A 184 15.82 -2.97 0.69
CA GLU A 184 15.18 -4.08 -0.03
C GLU A 184 15.12 -3.77 -1.52
N LYS A 185 15.57 -4.73 -2.33
CA LYS A 185 15.60 -4.64 -3.78
C LYS A 185 14.43 -5.41 -4.37
N TYR A 186 13.56 -4.70 -5.09
CA TYR A 186 12.45 -5.26 -5.84
C TYR A 186 12.80 -5.35 -7.33
N SER A 187 11.88 -5.78 -8.17
CA SER A 187 12.13 -5.96 -9.61
C SER A 187 12.57 -4.68 -10.33
N HIS A 188 11.93 -3.53 -10.00
CA HIS A 188 12.14 -2.26 -10.71
C HIS A 188 12.68 -1.15 -9.82
N VAL A 189 12.56 -1.29 -8.52
CA VAL A 189 12.94 -0.25 -7.53
C VAL A 189 13.59 -0.89 -6.30
N MET A 190 14.22 -0.06 -5.49
CA MET A 190 14.66 -0.39 -4.14
C MET A 190 14.10 0.61 -3.15
N HIS A 191 13.86 0.16 -1.92
CA HIS A 191 13.29 0.96 -0.85
C HIS A 191 14.09 0.82 0.44
N ILE A 192 13.95 1.82 1.32
CA ILE A 192 14.33 1.70 2.73
C ILE A 192 13.19 1.00 3.46
N VAL A 193 13.50 -0.04 4.19
CA VAL A 193 12.54 -0.85 4.94
C VAL A 193 13.01 -1.00 6.39
N SER A 194 12.06 -0.97 7.30
CA SER A 194 12.28 -1.36 8.70
C SER A 194 11.24 -2.39 9.12
N ASN A 195 11.53 -3.15 10.17
CA ASN A 195 10.60 -4.15 10.68
C ASN A 195 10.34 -3.93 12.17
N VAL A 196 9.08 -3.73 12.51
CA VAL A 196 8.61 -3.56 13.89
C VAL A 196 7.80 -4.78 14.28
N ILE A 197 8.12 -5.36 15.42
CA ILE A 197 7.37 -6.48 15.99
C ILE A 197 6.90 -6.15 17.39
N GLY A 198 5.79 -6.79 17.82
CA GLY A 198 5.32 -6.77 19.20
C GLY A 198 4.63 -8.06 19.54
N VAL A 199 4.61 -8.44 20.81
CA VAL A 199 3.86 -9.62 21.28
C VAL A 199 2.40 -9.25 21.39
N TYR A 200 1.55 -9.95 20.65
CA TYR A 200 0.11 -9.69 20.63
C TYR A 200 -0.51 -9.78 22.03
N ASN A 201 -1.28 -8.76 22.38
CA ASN A 201 -2.02 -8.75 23.64
C ASN A 201 -3.43 -9.35 23.41
N LYS A 202 -3.65 -10.55 23.91
CA LYS A 202 -4.90 -11.32 23.76
C LYS A 202 -6.14 -10.65 24.38
N LYS A 203 -5.98 -9.54 25.15
CA LYS A 203 -7.09 -8.71 25.62
C LYS A 203 -7.83 -8.00 24.47
N PHE A 204 -7.18 -7.84 23.32
CA PHE A 204 -7.77 -7.25 22.12
C PHE A 204 -8.25 -8.34 21.16
N SER A 205 -9.28 -8.07 20.37
CA SER A 205 -9.66 -8.94 19.27
C SER A 205 -8.65 -8.90 18.14
N LYS A 206 -8.58 -9.95 17.32
CA LYS A 206 -7.72 -9.96 16.11
C LYS A 206 -8.10 -8.82 15.14
N PHE A 207 -9.40 -8.52 15.04
CA PHE A 207 -9.90 -7.41 14.23
C PHE A 207 -9.37 -6.05 14.75
N LYS A 208 -9.28 -5.85 16.07
CA LYS A 208 -8.69 -4.64 16.65
C LYS A 208 -7.20 -4.50 16.26
N SER A 209 -6.49 -5.61 16.04
CA SER A 209 -5.11 -5.58 15.56
C SER A 209 -5.01 -5.03 14.14
N LEU A 210 -5.94 -5.35 13.26
CA LEU A 210 -6.04 -4.75 11.93
C LEU A 210 -6.31 -3.24 12.04
N LEU A 211 -7.31 -2.86 12.84
CA LEU A 211 -7.68 -1.45 13.04
C LEU A 211 -6.58 -0.60 13.68
N ALA A 212 -5.64 -1.20 14.39
CA ALA A 212 -4.52 -0.47 15.01
C ALA A 212 -3.61 0.18 13.98
N GLY A 213 -3.39 -0.45 12.83
CA GLY A 213 -2.63 0.11 11.71
C GLY A 213 -3.45 0.99 10.77
N PHE A 214 -4.78 0.86 10.78
CA PHE A 214 -5.68 1.56 9.87
C PHE A 214 -5.93 3.03 10.28
N PRO A 215 -6.02 3.96 9.29
CA PRO A 215 -5.53 3.82 7.93
C PRO A 215 -3.99 3.80 7.89
N ALA A 216 -3.41 3.29 6.80
CA ALA A 216 -1.95 3.29 6.65
C ALA A 216 -1.38 4.71 6.72
N GLY A 217 -0.23 4.86 7.39
CA GLY A 217 0.45 6.15 7.51
C GLY A 217 0.89 6.73 6.18
N THR A 218 1.30 5.85 5.26
CA THR A 218 1.72 6.19 3.89
C THR A 218 0.63 6.81 3.02
N VAL A 219 -0.63 6.71 3.41
CA VAL A 219 -1.78 7.33 2.72
C VAL A 219 -2.55 8.33 3.58
N SER A 220 -2.17 8.52 4.83
CA SER A 220 -2.78 9.49 5.76
C SER A 220 -1.79 10.57 6.19
N GLY A 221 -0.87 10.27 7.08
CA GLY A 221 0.16 11.18 7.56
C GLY A 221 0.50 10.99 9.04
N ALA A 222 1.23 11.93 9.59
CA ALA A 222 1.71 11.90 10.96
C ALA A 222 1.67 13.30 11.63
N PRO A 223 1.14 13.45 12.86
CA PRO A 223 0.41 12.45 13.66
C PRO A 223 -0.88 12.00 12.96
N LYS A 224 -1.20 10.70 13.03
CA LYS A 224 -2.24 10.06 12.20
C LYS A 224 -3.62 10.70 12.35
N ILE A 225 -4.10 10.92 13.56
CA ILE A 225 -5.44 11.48 13.83
C ILE A 225 -5.53 12.88 13.25
N ARG A 226 -4.56 13.75 13.56
CA ARG A 226 -4.56 15.12 13.06
C ARG A 226 -4.46 15.19 11.53
N ALA A 227 -3.66 14.33 10.92
CA ALA A 227 -3.58 14.21 9.46
C ALA A 227 -4.93 13.82 8.85
N MET A 228 -5.69 12.90 9.48
CA MET A 228 -7.03 12.52 9.00
C MET A 228 -8.03 13.67 9.12
N GLU A 229 -8.00 14.46 10.20
CA GLU A 229 -8.84 15.66 10.37
C GLU A 229 -8.56 16.68 9.25
N ILE A 230 -7.29 16.93 8.94
CA ILE A 230 -6.88 17.83 7.85
C ILE A 230 -7.30 17.28 6.47
N ILE A 231 -7.21 15.97 6.26
CA ILE A 231 -7.71 15.33 5.04
C ILE A 231 -9.22 15.55 4.91
N ASP A 232 -9.98 15.32 5.97
CA ASP A 232 -11.44 15.51 5.96
C ASP A 232 -11.85 16.97 5.72
N GLU A 233 -11.08 17.91 6.22
CA GLU A 233 -11.26 19.35 5.99
C GLU A 233 -10.97 19.75 4.53
N LEU A 234 -9.90 19.22 3.94
CA LEU A 234 -9.41 19.67 2.63
C LEU A 234 -10.02 18.91 1.46
N GLU A 235 -10.26 17.60 1.61
CA GLU A 235 -10.85 16.76 0.57
C GLU A 235 -12.38 16.81 0.63
N LYS A 236 -13.02 17.38 -0.39
CA LYS A 236 -14.49 17.47 -0.44
C LYS A 236 -15.19 16.13 -0.71
N THR A 237 -14.45 15.15 -1.23
CA THR A 237 -14.98 13.83 -1.57
C THR A 237 -14.42 12.81 -0.61
N LYS A 238 -15.30 12.08 0.07
CA LYS A 238 -14.89 10.99 0.97
C LYS A 238 -14.14 9.91 0.20
N ARG A 239 -13.07 9.37 0.78
CA ARG A 239 -12.21 8.34 0.17
C ARG A 239 -12.91 6.99 0.00
N LYS A 240 -13.88 6.67 0.86
CA LYS A 240 -14.58 5.38 0.90
C LYS A 240 -13.58 4.21 1.01
N VAL A 241 -13.55 3.33 0.00
CA VAL A 241 -12.64 2.17 -0.04
C VAL A 241 -11.17 2.54 -0.30
N TYR A 242 -10.89 3.74 -0.80
CA TYR A 242 -9.52 4.19 -1.00
C TYR A 242 -8.82 4.42 0.35
N ALA A 243 -7.56 4.02 0.47
CA ALA A 243 -6.79 4.00 1.71
C ALA A 243 -7.39 3.06 2.78
N GLY A 244 -8.19 2.10 2.37
CA GLY A 244 -8.65 0.98 3.17
C GLY A 244 -7.52 0.01 3.55
N GLY A 245 -7.86 -1.02 4.31
CA GLY A 245 -6.97 -2.09 4.71
C GLY A 245 -7.59 -3.44 4.43
#